data_f6afb167deddc149e37f53f5659719c1
#
_entry.id   f6afb167deddc149e37f53f5659719c1
#
_cell.length_a   1.000
_cell.length_b   1.000
_cell.length_c   1.000
_cell.angle_alpha   90.00
_cell.angle_beta   90.00
_cell.angle_gamma   90.00
#
_symmetry.space_group_name_H-M   'P 1'
#
loop_
_entity.id
_entity.type
_entity.pdbx_description
1 polymer ?
#
loop_
_entity_poly.entity_id
_entity_poly.type
_entity_poly.pdbx_seq_one_letter_code
_entity_poly.pdbx_strand_id
1 'polypeptide(L)'
;MTSYLDELYAHQEWADAEHWRALESHPPALVDKAIRERLLHIHLVQHGFLWVTSPQRSDFAFRTLEDFPTMADLKEYARLGLHDVNQLLKKTNRERMEEVIEVPWFKPPLKISVRHALTQAAMHSHYHLGQNATRLRELGGIPPMTDFIVWLRNGQPAANWSASK
;
A
#
# COMPACT_ATOMS: atom_id res chain seq x y z
N MET A 1 11.39 20.63 5.07
CA MET A 1 9.92 20.73 5.01
C MET A 1 9.42 19.41 4.45
N THR A 2 8.70 18.63 5.25
CA THR A 2 8.12 17.35 4.81
C THR A 2 7.14 17.63 3.68
N SER A 3 7.21 16.88 2.59
CA SER A 3 6.25 17.04 1.49
C SER A 3 4.91 16.40 1.87
N TYR A 4 3.83 16.82 1.21
CA TYR A 4 2.53 16.17 1.40
C TYR A 4 2.57 14.66 1.13
N LEU A 5 3.39 14.23 0.16
CA LEU A 5 3.57 12.79 -0.14
C LEU A 5 4.32 12.06 0.97
N ASP A 6 5.29 12.70 1.64
CA ASP A 6 5.98 12.09 2.78
C ASP A 6 4.99 11.80 3.92
N GLU A 7 4.09 12.74 4.24
CA GLU A 7 3.04 12.54 5.24
C GLU A 7 2.03 11.48 4.80
N LEU A 8 1.60 11.52 3.53
CA LEU A 8 0.64 10.56 2.99
C LEU A 8 1.18 9.14 3.07
N TYR A 9 2.45 8.93 2.74
CA TYR A 9 3.07 7.61 2.77
C TYR A 9 3.46 7.16 4.18
N ALA A 10 3.81 8.07 5.08
CA ALA A 10 3.99 7.74 6.50
C ALA A 10 2.66 7.25 7.11
N HIS A 11 1.55 7.93 6.81
CA HIS A 11 0.22 7.49 7.19
C HIS A 11 -0.17 6.16 6.52
N GLN A 12 0.10 6.00 5.21
CA GLN A 12 -0.21 4.77 4.48
C GLN A 12 0.52 3.56 5.07
N GLU A 13 1.81 3.70 5.38
CA GLU A 13 2.60 2.63 5.99
C GLU A 13 2.07 2.26 7.38
N TRP A 14 1.71 3.25 8.18
CA TRP A 14 1.07 3.02 9.47
C TRP A 14 -0.28 2.30 9.31
N ALA A 15 -1.13 2.76 8.39
CA ALA A 15 -2.44 2.17 8.14
C ALA A 15 -2.33 0.71 7.67
N ASP A 16 -1.42 0.41 6.73
CA ASP A 16 -1.16 -0.95 6.27
C ASP A 16 -0.71 -1.84 7.44
N ALA A 17 0.22 -1.38 8.27
CA ALA A 17 0.72 -2.13 9.43
C ALA A 17 -0.41 -2.42 10.45
N GLU A 18 -1.28 -1.45 10.74
CA GLU A 18 -2.42 -1.64 11.65
C GLU A 18 -3.43 -2.64 11.09
N HIS A 19 -3.72 -2.58 9.79
CA HIS A 19 -4.59 -3.57 9.13
C HIS A 19 -3.99 -4.98 9.18
N TRP A 20 -2.71 -5.14 8.87
CA TRP A 20 -2.02 -6.43 8.98
C TRP A 20 -2.08 -6.99 10.40
N ARG A 21 -1.82 -6.17 11.42
CA ARG A 21 -1.92 -6.59 12.83
C ARG A 21 -3.32 -7.02 13.22
N ALA A 22 -4.35 -6.29 12.75
CA ALA A 22 -5.74 -6.64 13.00
C ALA A 22 -6.13 -7.98 12.35
N LEU A 23 -5.65 -8.25 11.13
CA LEU A 23 -5.86 -9.53 10.46
C LEU A 23 -5.14 -10.67 11.18
N GLU A 24 -3.89 -10.46 11.59
CA GLU A 24 -3.10 -11.45 12.33
C GLU A 24 -3.69 -11.80 13.70
N SER A 25 -4.37 -10.85 14.34
CA SER A 25 -5.08 -11.11 15.61
C SER A 25 -6.38 -11.90 15.46
N HIS A 26 -6.84 -12.14 14.22
CA HIS A 26 -8.08 -12.83 13.91
C HIS A 26 -7.85 -13.96 12.89
N PRO A 27 -7.49 -15.19 13.34
CA PRO A 27 -7.11 -16.29 12.44
C PRO A 27 -8.08 -16.58 11.27
N PRO A 28 -9.42 -16.46 11.40
CA PRO A 28 -10.31 -16.64 10.27
C PRO A 28 -10.05 -15.68 9.10
N ALA A 29 -9.53 -14.47 9.36
CA ALA A 29 -9.20 -13.50 8.32
C ALA A 29 -7.99 -13.92 7.48
N LEU A 30 -7.02 -14.63 8.08
CA LEU A 30 -5.79 -15.06 7.39
C LEU A 30 -6.05 -16.13 6.32
N VAL A 31 -7.16 -16.85 6.42
CA VAL A 31 -7.56 -17.89 5.45
C VAL A 31 -8.72 -17.44 4.55
N ASP A 32 -9.31 -16.27 4.81
CA ASP A 32 -10.39 -15.74 3.99
C ASP A 32 -9.89 -15.34 2.60
N LYS A 33 -10.46 -15.97 1.58
CA LYS A 33 -10.06 -15.79 0.19
C LYS A 33 -10.18 -14.34 -0.25
N ALA A 34 -11.29 -13.66 0.09
CA ALA A 34 -11.54 -12.29 -0.35
C ALA A 34 -10.55 -11.29 0.26
N ILE A 35 -10.16 -11.49 1.53
CA ILE A 35 -9.12 -10.69 2.18
C ILE A 35 -7.78 -10.92 1.51
N ARG A 36 -7.38 -12.18 1.28
CA ARG A 36 -6.09 -12.51 0.68
C ARG A 36 -5.95 -11.97 -0.75
N GLU A 37 -6.96 -12.14 -1.59
CA GLU A 37 -6.96 -11.61 -2.96
C GLU A 37 -6.89 -10.08 -2.97
N ARG A 38 -7.59 -9.42 -2.04
CA ARG A 38 -7.58 -7.96 -1.96
C ARG A 38 -6.27 -7.41 -1.40
N LEU A 39 -5.65 -8.09 -0.43
CA LEU A 39 -4.31 -7.72 0.04
C LEU A 39 -3.28 -7.82 -1.08
N LEU A 40 -3.28 -8.93 -1.84
CA LEU A 40 -2.42 -9.05 -3.01
C LEU A 40 -2.67 -7.92 -4.00
N HIS A 41 -3.94 -7.62 -4.31
CA HIS A 41 -4.30 -6.54 -5.22
C HIS A 41 -3.80 -5.17 -4.74
N ILE A 42 -3.96 -4.84 -3.46
CA ILE A 42 -3.45 -3.60 -2.88
C ILE A 42 -1.95 -3.47 -3.14
N HIS A 43 -1.18 -4.49 -2.74
CA HIS A 43 0.27 -4.40 -2.79
C HIS A 43 0.81 -4.54 -4.21
N LEU A 44 0.16 -5.33 -5.07
CA LEU A 44 0.50 -5.40 -6.49
C LEU A 44 0.31 -4.03 -7.18
N VAL A 45 -0.75 -3.30 -6.85
CA VAL A 45 -0.99 -1.95 -7.39
C VAL A 45 0.04 -0.96 -6.85
N GLN A 46 0.41 -1.03 -5.57
CA GLN A 46 1.49 -0.20 -5.01
C GLN A 46 2.81 -0.44 -5.77
N HIS A 47 3.21 -1.69 -5.96
CA HIS A 47 4.41 -2.04 -6.75
C HIS A 47 4.28 -1.62 -8.22
N GLY A 48 3.11 -1.75 -8.83
CA GLY A 48 2.85 -1.34 -10.21
C GLY A 48 3.03 0.16 -10.40
N PHE A 49 2.47 0.97 -9.49
CA PHE A 49 2.65 2.42 -9.56
C PHE A 49 4.07 2.85 -9.21
N LEU A 50 4.76 2.17 -8.31
CA LEU A 50 6.19 2.38 -8.07
C LEU A 50 7.00 2.07 -9.34
N TRP A 51 6.71 0.95 -10.01
CA TRP A 51 7.38 0.54 -11.24
C TRP A 51 7.20 1.58 -12.38
N VAL A 52 5.99 2.13 -12.58
CA VAL A 52 5.79 3.16 -13.64
C VAL A 52 6.52 4.46 -13.35
N THR A 53 6.88 4.73 -12.09
CA THR A 53 7.69 5.90 -11.73
C THR A 53 9.19 5.68 -11.96
N SER A 54 9.63 4.44 -12.20
CA SER A 54 11.05 4.15 -12.44
C SER A 54 11.50 4.68 -13.79
N PRO A 55 12.62 5.41 -13.89
CA PRO A 55 13.18 5.85 -15.18
C PRO A 55 13.74 4.68 -16.00
N GLN A 56 14.13 3.59 -15.34
CA GLN A 56 14.65 2.36 -15.97
C GLN A 56 13.70 1.21 -15.64
N ARG A 57 12.69 1.03 -16.50
CA ARG A 57 11.71 -0.04 -16.32
C ARG A 57 12.20 -1.34 -16.95
N SER A 58 12.28 -2.39 -16.12
CA SER A 58 12.27 -3.78 -16.59
C SER A 58 10.82 -4.24 -16.84
N ASP A 59 10.60 -5.48 -17.24
CA ASP A 59 9.27 -6.05 -17.30
C ASP A 59 8.65 -6.08 -15.89
N PHE A 60 7.37 -5.69 -15.79
CA PHE A 60 6.65 -5.77 -14.53
C PHE A 60 6.28 -7.23 -14.21
N ALA A 61 6.72 -7.71 -13.06
CA ALA A 61 6.37 -9.04 -12.58
C ALA A 61 4.98 -9.04 -11.94
N PHE A 62 3.98 -9.46 -12.71
CA PHE A 62 2.65 -9.74 -12.13
C PHE A 62 2.73 -10.94 -11.18
N ARG A 63 2.25 -10.76 -9.96
CA ARG A 63 2.21 -11.77 -8.92
C ARG A 63 0.80 -12.32 -8.74
N THR A 64 0.73 -13.58 -8.32
CA THR A 64 -0.49 -14.28 -7.95
C THR A 64 -0.40 -14.74 -6.49
N LEU A 65 -1.49 -15.23 -5.91
CA LEU A 65 -1.43 -15.78 -4.54
C LEU A 65 -0.53 -17.01 -4.43
N GLU A 66 -0.27 -17.70 -5.53
CA GLU A 66 0.63 -18.87 -5.57
C GLU A 66 2.10 -18.47 -5.35
N ASP A 67 2.47 -17.22 -5.65
CA ASP A 67 3.80 -16.66 -5.38
C ASP A 67 4.05 -16.43 -3.88
N PHE A 68 2.99 -16.49 -3.06
CA PHE A 68 3.03 -16.19 -1.62
C PHE A 68 2.49 -17.40 -0.83
N PRO A 69 3.32 -18.44 -0.57
CA PRO A 69 2.90 -19.65 0.14
C PRO A 69 2.30 -19.35 1.52
N THR A 70 2.77 -18.32 2.19
CA THR A 70 2.25 -17.89 3.49
C THR A 70 1.78 -16.44 3.50
N MET A 71 0.95 -16.08 4.48
CA MET A 71 0.57 -14.66 4.70
C MET A 71 1.77 -13.81 5.12
N ALA A 72 2.79 -14.40 5.74
CA ALA A 72 4.02 -13.70 6.07
C ALA A 72 4.80 -13.28 4.81
N ASP A 73 4.81 -14.10 3.77
CA ASP A 73 5.46 -13.76 2.48
C ASP A 73 4.73 -12.60 1.81
N LEU A 74 3.40 -12.60 1.82
CA LEU A 74 2.60 -11.48 1.28
C LEU A 74 2.78 -10.20 2.10
N LYS A 75 2.88 -10.30 3.43
CA LYS A 75 3.17 -9.17 4.32
C LYS A 75 4.56 -8.57 4.04
N GLU A 76 5.56 -9.42 3.83
CA GLU A 76 6.90 -8.95 3.48
C GLU A 76 6.92 -8.25 2.12
N TYR A 77 6.19 -8.76 1.13
CA TYR A 77 6.00 -8.09 -0.16
C TYR A 77 5.37 -6.70 0.01
N ALA A 78 4.36 -6.56 0.88
CA ALA A 78 3.76 -5.27 1.24
C ALA A 78 4.79 -4.30 1.83
N ARG A 79 5.55 -4.78 2.82
CA ARG A 79 6.56 -3.99 3.53
C ARG A 79 7.67 -3.50 2.60
N LEU A 80 8.13 -4.35 1.68
CA LEU A 80 9.15 -3.99 0.68
C LEU A 80 8.66 -2.91 -0.27
N GLY A 81 7.43 -2.99 -0.76
CA GLY A 81 6.85 -1.96 -1.63
C GLY A 81 6.82 -0.58 -0.98
N LEU A 82 6.37 -0.52 0.28
CA LEU A 82 6.36 0.74 1.05
C LEU A 82 7.77 1.26 1.36
N HIS A 83 8.69 0.36 1.69
CA HIS A 83 10.10 0.74 1.85
C HIS A 83 10.65 1.40 0.58
N ASP A 84 10.41 0.79 -0.59
CA ASP A 84 10.92 1.29 -1.87
C ASP A 84 10.30 2.63 -2.26
N VAL A 85 8.99 2.84 -1.99
CA VAL A 85 8.36 4.15 -2.17
C VAL A 85 9.02 5.20 -1.26
N ASN A 86 9.24 4.88 0.01
CA ASN A 86 9.91 5.79 0.93
C ASN A 86 11.35 6.13 0.49
N GLN A 87 12.08 5.17 -0.12
CA GLN A 87 13.39 5.43 -0.72
C GLN A 87 13.28 6.32 -1.96
N LEU A 88 12.25 6.12 -2.79
CA LEU A 88 12.00 6.99 -3.94
C LEU A 88 11.72 8.42 -3.49
N LEU A 89 10.83 8.64 -2.51
CA LEU A 89 10.49 9.97 -2.00
C LEU A 89 11.71 10.73 -1.49
N LYS A 90 12.61 10.06 -0.75
CA LYS A 90 13.85 10.66 -0.24
C LYS A 90 14.82 11.12 -1.33
N LYS A 91 14.79 10.48 -2.49
CA LYS A 91 15.70 10.74 -3.62
C LYS A 91 15.11 11.63 -4.69
N THR A 92 13.81 11.93 -4.61
CA THR A 92 13.08 12.65 -5.66
C THR A 92 12.94 14.13 -5.30
N ASN A 93 13.28 14.99 -6.25
CA ASN A 93 13.08 16.43 -6.17
C ASN A 93 11.72 16.85 -6.78
N ARG A 94 11.39 18.13 -6.66
CA ARG A 94 10.13 18.69 -7.17
C ARG A 94 9.99 18.52 -8.69
N GLU A 95 11.07 18.68 -9.43
CA GLU A 95 11.05 18.55 -10.89
C GLU A 95 10.68 17.13 -11.31
N ARG A 96 11.29 16.11 -10.70
CA ARG A 96 10.98 14.72 -10.93
C ARG A 96 9.51 14.38 -10.58
N MET A 97 8.95 15.00 -9.54
CA MET A 97 7.55 14.78 -9.15
C MET A 97 6.54 15.26 -10.20
N GLU A 98 6.89 16.29 -10.96
CA GLU A 98 6.04 16.84 -12.02
C GLU A 98 6.33 16.20 -13.40
N GLU A 99 7.32 15.33 -13.50
CA GLU A 99 7.63 14.64 -14.75
C GLU A 99 6.46 13.76 -15.18
N VAL A 100 6.13 13.84 -16.48
CA VAL A 100 5.03 13.07 -17.08
C VAL A 100 5.50 11.66 -17.42
N ILE A 101 4.79 10.68 -16.92
CA ILE A 101 5.01 9.25 -17.17
C ILE A 101 3.78 8.63 -17.83
N GLU A 102 3.96 7.48 -18.47
CA GLU A 102 2.87 6.71 -19.06
C GLU A 102 2.51 5.51 -18.20
N VAL A 103 1.20 5.35 -17.96
CA VAL A 103 0.59 4.19 -17.32
C VAL A 103 0.10 3.25 -18.41
N PRO A 104 0.82 2.14 -18.68
CA PRO A 104 0.65 1.39 -19.95
C PRO A 104 -0.57 0.46 -19.97
N TRP A 105 -1.19 0.18 -18.82
CA TRP A 105 -2.38 -0.71 -18.77
C TRP A 105 -3.69 -0.06 -19.21
N PHE A 106 -3.69 1.25 -19.51
CA PHE A 106 -4.82 1.92 -20.16
C PHE A 106 -4.65 1.91 -21.69
N LYS A 107 -5.77 1.99 -22.42
CA LYS A 107 -5.79 2.05 -23.88
C LYS A 107 -6.63 3.25 -24.35
N PRO A 108 -6.03 4.35 -24.87
CA PRO A 108 -4.57 4.57 -24.98
C PRO A 108 -3.89 4.70 -23.60
N PRO A 109 -2.55 4.58 -23.53
CA PRO A 109 -1.80 4.77 -22.27
C PRO A 109 -2.11 6.12 -21.63
N LEU A 110 -2.35 6.11 -20.31
CA LEU A 110 -2.66 7.34 -19.58
C LEU A 110 -1.37 8.08 -19.24
N LYS A 111 -1.33 9.38 -19.55
CA LYS A 111 -0.22 10.25 -19.18
C LYS A 111 -0.55 11.00 -17.89
N ILE A 112 0.27 10.83 -16.87
CA ILE A 112 0.13 11.48 -15.55
C ILE A 112 1.50 11.87 -15.01
N SER A 113 1.55 12.75 -14.01
CA SER A 113 2.81 13.02 -13.32
C SER A 113 3.18 11.91 -12.33
N VAL A 114 4.47 11.81 -11.99
CA VAL A 114 4.96 10.92 -10.93
C VAL A 114 4.16 11.15 -9.64
N ARG A 115 3.94 12.40 -9.26
CA ARG A 115 3.12 12.78 -8.10
C ARG A 115 1.72 12.19 -8.15
N HIS A 116 1.05 12.26 -9.30
CA HIS A 116 -0.29 11.69 -9.47
C HIS A 116 -0.28 10.17 -9.35
N ALA A 117 0.75 9.50 -9.89
CA ALA A 117 0.90 8.05 -9.79
C ALA A 117 1.03 7.60 -8.32
N LEU A 118 1.88 8.26 -7.54
CA LEU A 118 2.07 7.98 -6.12
C LEU A 118 0.79 8.29 -5.32
N THR A 119 0.14 9.43 -5.57
CA THR A 119 -1.14 9.77 -4.92
C THR A 119 -2.19 8.70 -5.21
N GLN A 120 -2.30 8.25 -6.47
CA GLN A 120 -3.25 7.19 -6.85
C GLN A 120 -2.99 5.90 -6.09
N ALA A 121 -1.73 5.47 -5.96
CA ALA A 121 -1.40 4.23 -5.26
C ALA A 121 -1.82 4.27 -3.78
N ALA A 122 -1.58 5.38 -3.09
CA ALA A 122 -1.99 5.55 -1.70
C ALA A 122 -3.52 5.59 -1.54
N MET A 123 -4.22 6.35 -2.39
CA MET A 123 -5.69 6.44 -2.35
C MET A 123 -6.36 5.11 -2.69
N HIS A 124 -5.84 4.36 -3.67
CA HIS A 124 -6.30 3.04 -4.03
C HIS A 124 -6.13 2.04 -2.88
N SER A 125 -4.99 2.07 -2.21
CA SER A 125 -4.74 1.24 -1.03
C SER A 125 -5.76 1.52 0.06
N HIS A 126 -5.99 2.77 0.39
CA HIS A 126 -6.97 3.20 1.41
C HIS A 126 -8.39 2.74 1.09
N TYR A 127 -8.81 2.85 -0.16
CA TYR A 127 -10.11 2.36 -0.61
C TYR A 127 -10.28 0.86 -0.33
N HIS A 128 -9.28 0.05 -0.67
CA HIS A 128 -9.34 -1.40 -0.47
C HIS A 128 -9.10 -1.83 0.99
N LEU A 129 -8.33 -1.09 1.78
CA LEU A 129 -8.23 -1.32 3.22
C LEU A 129 -9.59 -1.18 3.90
N GLY A 130 -10.41 -0.19 3.50
CA GLY A 130 -11.79 -0.05 3.98
C GLY A 130 -12.67 -1.27 3.67
N GLN A 131 -12.51 -1.87 2.48
CA GLN A 131 -13.20 -3.11 2.12
C GLN A 131 -12.73 -4.31 2.95
N ASN A 132 -11.43 -4.41 3.25
CA ASN A 132 -10.89 -5.42 4.16
C ASN A 132 -11.38 -5.23 5.59
N ALA A 133 -11.48 -3.97 6.06
CA ALA A 133 -12.06 -3.65 7.37
C ALA A 133 -13.51 -4.13 7.49
N THR A 134 -14.33 -3.92 6.45
CA THR A 134 -15.70 -4.42 6.39
C THR A 134 -15.72 -5.95 6.44
N ARG A 135 -14.90 -6.62 5.62
CA ARG A 135 -14.86 -8.09 5.60
C ARG A 135 -14.37 -8.67 6.94
N LEU A 136 -13.36 -8.05 7.56
CA LEU A 136 -12.87 -8.46 8.87
C LEU A 136 -13.98 -8.40 9.92
N ARG A 137 -14.82 -7.34 9.91
CA ARG A 137 -15.97 -7.21 10.82
C ARG A 137 -17.01 -8.29 10.57
N GLU A 138 -17.30 -8.63 9.32
CA GLU A 138 -18.21 -9.73 8.95
C GLU A 138 -17.74 -11.09 9.49
N LEU A 139 -16.42 -11.29 9.58
CA LEU A 139 -15.80 -12.49 10.14
C LEU A 139 -15.75 -12.48 11.69
N GLY A 140 -16.23 -11.40 12.34
CA GLY A 140 -16.19 -11.24 13.79
C GLY A 140 -14.91 -10.63 14.35
N GLY A 141 -13.99 -10.16 13.48
CA GLY A 141 -12.78 -9.44 13.89
C GLY A 141 -13.04 -7.95 14.13
N ILE A 142 -12.05 -7.26 14.67
CA ILE A 142 -12.11 -5.83 15.00
C ILE A 142 -11.18 -5.08 14.03
N PRO A 143 -11.73 -4.33 13.05
CA PRO A 143 -10.89 -3.52 12.16
C PRO A 143 -10.28 -2.33 12.89
N PRO A 144 -9.06 -1.91 12.51
CA PRO A 144 -8.43 -0.74 13.09
C PRO A 144 -9.09 0.55 12.59
N MET A 145 -8.96 1.63 13.36
CA MET A 145 -9.31 2.98 12.93
C MET A 145 -8.09 3.64 12.30
N THR A 146 -8.04 3.69 10.98
CA THR A 146 -6.86 4.18 10.23
C THR A 146 -7.11 5.47 9.45
N ASP A 147 -8.10 6.26 9.86
CA ASP A 147 -8.32 7.59 9.26
C ASP A 147 -7.11 8.49 9.46
N PHE A 148 -6.81 9.32 8.46
CA PHE A 148 -5.69 10.26 8.51
C PHE A 148 -5.76 11.19 9.73
N ILE A 149 -6.97 11.69 10.06
CA ILE A 149 -7.15 12.55 11.24
C ILE A 149 -6.88 11.81 12.57
N VAL A 150 -7.14 10.49 12.62
CA VAL A 150 -6.83 9.67 13.80
C VAL A 150 -5.32 9.52 13.96
N TRP A 151 -4.60 9.29 12.88
CA TRP A 151 -3.14 9.25 12.86
C TRP A 151 -2.52 10.57 13.34
N LEU A 152 -3.01 11.72 12.84
CA LEU A 152 -2.58 13.03 13.30
C LEU A 152 -2.85 13.24 14.79
N ARG A 153 -4.08 12.94 15.25
CA ARG A 153 -4.48 13.05 16.65
C ARG A 153 -3.59 12.22 17.59
N ASN A 154 -3.13 11.07 17.11
CA ASN A 154 -2.27 10.17 17.88
C ASN A 154 -0.78 10.55 17.81
N GLY A 155 -0.42 11.69 17.24
CA GLY A 155 0.95 12.18 17.14
C GLY A 155 1.76 11.55 16.02
N GLN A 156 1.11 11.12 14.94
CA GLN A 156 1.75 10.54 13.75
C GLN A 156 2.64 9.32 14.09
N PRO A 157 2.08 8.27 14.72
CA PRO A 157 2.87 7.11 15.11
C PRO A 157 3.51 6.45 13.88
N ALA A 158 4.74 5.97 14.06
CA ALA A 158 5.42 5.16 13.07
C ALA A 158 4.73 3.79 12.90
N ALA A 159 4.85 3.21 11.70
CA ALA A 159 4.33 1.89 11.43
C ALA A 159 4.99 0.81 12.29
N ASN A 160 4.17 -0.06 12.87
CA ASN A 160 4.62 -1.21 13.66
C ASN A 160 4.21 -2.52 12.94
N TRP A 161 5.16 -3.12 12.24
CA TRP A 161 4.96 -4.35 11.49
C TRP A 161 5.10 -5.63 12.33
N SER A 162 5.39 -5.51 13.62
CA SER A 162 5.43 -6.67 14.52
C SER A 162 4.06 -7.31 14.64
N ALA A 163 4.02 -8.65 14.71
CA ALA A 163 2.77 -9.35 14.98
C ALA A 163 2.19 -8.90 16.34
N SER A 164 0.87 -8.83 16.42
CA SER A 164 0.19 -8.64 17.71
C SER A 164 0.51 -9.84 18.62
N LYS A 165 0.96 -9.55 19.85
CA LYS A 165 1.21 -10.57 20.86
C LYS A 165 -0.11 -11.15 21.37
#